data_96299293c511fad62bbad5cac823c005
#
_entry.id   96299293c511fad62bbad5cac823c005
#
_cell.length_a   1.000
_cell.length_b   1.000
_cell.length_c   1.000
_cell.angle_alpha   90.00
_cell.angle_beta   90.00
_cell.angle_gamma   90.00
#
_symmetry.space_group_name_H-M   'P 1'
#
loop_
_entity.id
_entity.type
_entity.pdbx_description
1 polymer ?
#
loop_
_entity_poly.entity_id
_entity_poly.type
_entity_poly.pdbx_seq_one_letter_code
_entity_poly.pdbx_strand_id
1 'polypeptide(L)'
;RPVPVALTVVTPPWNFPVAIPCGGITAALATGSSVIVKPAPQARRSAAVLLEALWEAGVPRDVLVLCDMVEGDVSRHLVAHPAVGRLILPGSSSTAALFSSWRPDLPLLAETSGKNAIVVTPSADLDLAVGDLVRSAFGHAGQKCSAASLGILVGSVATSERFRRQLVDAVQTLRVGSPMDPRTHVGPIIEPAQGRLLAALTTLGEGESWLVEPRQLDAEGRLWSPGVRIGV
;
A
#
# COMPACT_ATOMS: atom_id res chain seq x y z
N ARG A 1 -22.09 9.58 26.37
CA ARG A 1 -22.67 9.69 25.01
C ARG A 1 -21.54 10.10 24.06
N PRO A 2 -21.33 9.42 22.91
CA PRO A 2 -20.35 9.85 21.93
C PRO A 2 -20.62 11.26 21.45
N VAL A 3 -19.58 12.09 21.34
CA VAL A 3 -19.68 13.44 20.79
C VAL A 3 -19.08 13.38 19.39
N PRO A 4 -19.79 13.84 18.33
CA PRO A 4 -19.26 13.91 16.99
C PRO A 4 -18.00 14.77 16.91
N VAL A 5 -17.03 14.34 16.11
CA VAL A 5 -15.90 15.21 15.73
C VAL A 5 -16.38 16.13 14.62
N ALA A 6 -16.25 17.45 14.80
CA ALA A 6 -16.81 18.42 13.86
C ALA A 6 -16.20 18.28 12.45
N LEU A 7 -14.87 18.12 12.36
CA LEU A 7 -14.15 18.00 11.09
C LEU A 7 -13.10 16.89 11.14
N THR A 8 -13.20 15.96 10.22
CA THR A 8 -12.22 14.90 9.96
C THR A 8 -11.52 15.13 8.62
N VAL A 9 -10.20 15.03 8.61
CA VAL A 9 -9.42 15.00 7.36
C VAL A 9 -9.09 13.55 7.04
N VAL A 10 -9.35 13.14 5.79
CA VAL A 10 -9.02 11.81 5.27
C VAL A 10 -7.94 11.95 4.21
N THR A 11 -6.78 11.33 4.44
CA THR A 11 -5.62 11.35 3.54
C THR A 11 -5.32 9.96 3.03
N PRO A 12 -6.12 9.43 2.06
CA PRO A 12 -6.01 8.05 1.62
C PRO A 12 -4.78 7.82 0.74
N PRO A 13 -4.27 6.56 0.71
CA PRO A 13 -3.18 6.18 -0.18
C PRO A 13 -3.68 5.96 -1.61
N TRP A 14 -2.74 5.71 -2.52
CA TRP A 14 -3.02 5.47 -3.93
C TRP A 14 -3.33 4.00 -4.27
N ASN A 15 -2.91 3.05 -3.44
CA ASN A 15 -2.94 1.62 -3.78
C ASN A 15 -4.33 0.95 -3.72
N PHE A 16 -5.26 1.52 -2.94
CA PHE A 16 -6.69 1.16 -2.94
C PHE A 16 -7.53 2.43 -3.03
N PRO A 17 -7.57 3.07 -4.21
CA PRO A 17 -8.00 4.46 -4.35
C PRO A 17 -9.51 4.68 -4.21
N VAL A 18 -10.29 3.63 -4.04
CA VAL A 18 -11.75 3.69 -3.83
C VAL A 18 -12.12 3.10 -2.47
N ALA A 19 -11.76 1.85 -2.20
CA ALA A 19 -12.23 1.14 -1.01
C ALA A 19 -11.75 1.78 0.30
N ILE A 20 -10.46 2.11 0.39
CA ILE A 20 -9.89 2.70 1.61
C ILE A 20 -10.44 4.12 1.88
N PRO A 21 -10.41 5.06 0.91
CA PRO A 21 -11.02 6.38 1.16
C PRO A 21 -12.52 6.29 1.44
N CYS A 22 -13.26 5.44 0.74
CA CYS A 22 -14.68 5.24 1.00
C CYS A 22 -14.95 4.84 2.46
N GLY A 23 -14.19 3.88 3.00
CA GLY A 23 -14.31 3.46 4.39
C GLY A 23 -14.08 4.60 5.39
N GLY A 24 -13.01 5.37 5.22
CA GLY A 24 -12.71 6.52 6.08
C GLY A 24 -13.74 7.64 6.00
N ILE A 25 -14.17 7.97 4.78
CA ILE A 25 -15.17 9.01 4.51
C ILE A 25 -16.52 8.62 5.15
N THR A 26 -17.03 7.43 4.81
CA THR A 26 -18.37 7.02 5.27
C THR A 26 -18.42 6.80 6.77
N ALA A 27 -17.36 6.29 7.39
CA ALA A 27 -17.27 6.17 8.84
C ALA A 27 -17.31 7.55 9.53
N ALA A 28 -16.60 8.54 9.02
CA ALA A 28 -16.62 9.89 9.55
C ALA A 28 -18.00 10.55 9.38
N LEU A 29 -18.59 10.49 8.18
CA LEU A 29 -19.92 11.03 7.89
C LEU A 29 -20.99 10.38 8.75
N ALA A 30 -20.99 9.03 8.90
CA ALA A 30 -21.97 8.29 9.71
C ALA A 30 -21.93 8.66 11.19
N THR A 31 -20.80 9.19 11.67
CA THR A 31 -20.63 9.67 13.06
C THR A 31 -20.88 11.18 13.21
N GLY A 32 -21.35 11.86 12.16
CA GLY A 32 -21.74 13.27 12.18
C GLY A 32 -20.57 14.25 11.97
N SER A 33 -19.45 13.79 11.40
CA SER A 33 -18.31 14.63 11.07
C SER A 33 -18.42 15.17 9.64
N SER A 34 -18.10 16.44 9.42
CA SER A 34 -17.73 16.91 8.08
C SER A 34 -16.38 16.35 7.67
N VAL A 35 -16.17 16.16 6.36
CA VAL A 35 -14.98 15.48 5.85
C VAL A 35 -14.29 16.31 4.76
N ILE A 36 -12.99 16.51 4.93
CA ILE A 36 -12.11 16.97 3.85
C ILE A 36 -11.26 15.79 3.39
N VAL A 37 -11.29 15.49 2.11
CA VAL A 37 -10.50 14.41 1.50
C VAL A 37 -9.33 15.01 0.75
N LYS A 38 -8.10 14.70 1.17
CA LYS A 38 -6.86 15.02 0.46
C LYS A 38 -6.29 13.74 -0.13
N PRO A 39 -6.55 13.42 -1.40
CA PRO A 39 -6.05 12.19 -2.02
C PRO A 39 -4.53 12.23 -2.22
N ALA A 40 -3.94 11.05 -2.33
CA ALA A 40 -2.57 10.91 -2.83
C ALA A 40 -2.50 11.44 -4.29
N PRO A 41 -1.39 12.07 -4.70
CA PRO A 41 -1.25 12.64 -6.05
C PRO A 41 -1.57 11.64 -7.17
N GLN A 42 -1.19 10.38 -7.00
CA GLN A 42 -1.40 9.30 -7.96
C GLN A 42 -2.87 8.84 -8.07
N ALA A 43 -3.72 9.19 -7.10
CA ALA A 43 -5.11 8.74 -6.99
C ALA A 43 -6.15 9.87 -7.10
N ARG A 44 -5.76 11.07 -7.50
CA ARG A 44 -6.64 12.27 -7.56
C ARG A 44 -7.91 12.02 -8.37
N ARG A 45 -7.77 11.45 -9.57
CA ARG A 45 -8.91 11.16 -10.45
C ARG A 45 -9.89 10.16 -9.81
N SER A 46 -9.37 9.08 -9.20
CA SER A 46 -10.21 8.09 -8.53
C SER A 46 -10.96 8.68 -7.35
N ALA A 47 -10.30 9.55 -6.57
CA ALA A 47 -10.93 10.26 -5.47
C ALA A 47 -12.03 11.22 -5.95
N ALA A 48 -11.80 11.96 -7.04
CA ALA A 48 -12.80 12.85 -7.61
C ALA A 48 -14.07 12.07 -8.01
N VAL A 49 -13.91 10.98 -8.75
CA VAL A 49 -15.05 10.12 -9.16
C VAL A 49 -15.77 9.52 -7.95
N LEU A 50 -15.05 9.09 -6.91
CA LEU A 50 -15.66 8.59 -5.69
C LEU A 50 -16.51 9.67 -4.99
N LEU A 51 -15.99 10.90 -4.88
CA LEU A 51 -16.72 11.99 -4.24
C LEU A 51 -17.93 12.43 -5.08
N GLU A 52 -17.81 12.46 -6.40
CA GLU A 52 -18.94 12.71 -7.29
C GLU A 52 -20.06 11.71 -7.06
N ALA A 53 -19.77 10.41 -7.00
CA ALA A 53 -20.76 9.38 -6.70
C ALA A 53 -21.42 9.56 -5.32
N LEU A 54 -20.67 9.99 -4.30
CA LEU A 54 -21.22 10.28 -2.98
C LEU A 54 -22.12 11.52 -2.99
N TRP A 55 -21.75 12.57 -3.71
CA TRP A 55 -22.58 13.76 -3.87
C TRP A 55 -23.87 13.47 -4.66
N GLU A 56 -23.80 12.67 -5.72
CA GLU A 56 -24.96 12.18 -6.46
C GLU A 56 -25.89 11.33 -5.60
N ALA A 57 -25.33 10.55 -4.68
CA ALA A 57 -26.10 9.78 -3.69
C ALA A 57 -26.72 10.65 -2.58
N GLY A 58 -26.52 11.97 -2.59
CA GLY A 58 -27.17 12.91 -1.67
C GLY A 58 -26.29 13.42 -0.53
N VAL A 59 -24.99 13.12 -0.49
CA VAL A 59 -24.07 13.73 0.48
C VAL A 59 -23.89 15.21 0.13
N PRO A 60 -24.15 16.16 1.06
CA PRO A 60 -24.00 17.58 0.77
C PRO A 60 -22.54 17.98 0.47
N ARG A 61 -22.33 18.86 -0.49
CA ARG A 61 -20.99 19.30 -0.91
C ARG A 61 -20.25 20.15 0.12
N ASP A 62 -20.96 20.78 1.03
CA ASP A 62 -20.43 21.53 2.17
C ASP A 62 -20.04 20.63 3.35
N VAL A 63 -20.50 19.39 3.37
CA VAL A 63 -20.18 18.38 4.38
C VAL A 63 -19.03 17.46 3.93
N LEU A 64 -18.92 17.19 2.63
CA LEU A 64 -17.87 16.38 2.02
C LEU A 64 -17.12 17.19 0.95
N VAL A 65 -15.86 17.51 1.19
CA VAL A 65 -15.05 18.38 0.34
C VAL A 65 -13.84 17.65 -0.22
N LEU A 66 -13.64 17.71 -1.53
CA LEU A 66 -12.40 17.28 -2.17
C LEU A 66 -11.37 18.43 -2.09
N CYS A 67 -10.25 18.16 -1.47
CA CYS A 67 -9.13 19.07 -1.37
C CYS A 67 -7.96 18.58 -2.23
N ASP A 68 -7.98 18.91 -3.52
CA ASP A 68 -6.88 18.64 -4.43
C ASP A 68 -5.83 19.74 -4.31
N MET A 69 -4.73 19.44 -3.62
CA MET A 69 -3.67 20.40 -3.36
C MET A 69 -2.29 19.81 -3.67
N VAL A 70 -1.36 20.69 -3.93
CA VAL A 70 0.07 20.34 -3.99
C VAL A 70 0.59 20.10 -2.58
N GLU A 71 1.43 19.08 -2.40
CA GLU A 71 2.07 18.81 -1.11
C GLU A 71 3.04 19.94 -0.72
N GLY A 72 3.18 20.16 0.57
CA GLY A 72 4.03 21.22 1.13
C GLY A 72 3.32 22.04 2.21
N ASP A 73 3.56 23.35 2.23
CA ASP A 73 3.05 24.27 3.26
C ASP A 73 1.53 24.27 3.36
N VAL A 74 0.83 24.11 2.24
CA VAL A 74 -0.65 24.05 2.23
C VAL A 74 -1.14 22.79 2.97
N SER A 75 -0.47 21.66 2.77
CA SER A 75 -0.80 20.42 3.50
C SER A 75 -0.54 20.58 5.00
N ARG A 76 0.53 21.27 5.37
CA ARG A 76 0.82 21.60 6.77
C ARG A 76 -0.26 22.50 7.38
N HIS A 77 -0.69 23.53 6.64
CA HIS A 77 -1.75 24.42 7.09
C HIS A 77 -3.07 23.66 7.34
N LEU A 78 -3.44 22.75 6.43
CA LEU A 78 -4.63 21.91 6.60
C LEU A 78 -4.54 21.04 7.86
N VAL A 79 -3.45 20.29 8.02
CA VAL A 79 -3.28 19.35 9.15
C VAL A 79 -3.18 20.09 10.48
N ALA A 80 -2.47 21.23 10.50
CA ALA A 80 -2.27 22.02 11.71
C ALA A 80 -3.48 22.91 12.07
N HIS A 81 -4.49 23.01 11.20
CA HIS A 81 -5.61 23.90 11.43
C HIS A 81 -6.44 23.51 12.66
N PRO A 82 -6.75 24.44 13.59
CA PRO A 82 -7.41 24.12 14.86
C PRO A 82 -8.81 23.53 14.72
N ALA A 83 -9.52 23.80 13.59
CA ALA A 83 -10.83 23.22 13.32
C ALA A 83 -10.78 21.71 12.99
N VAL A 84 -9.62 21.17 12.59
CA VAL A 84 -9.45 19.74 12.35
C VAL A 84 -9.42 19.01 13.68
N GLY A 85 -10.43 18.21 13.95
CA GLY A 85 -10.55 17.44 15.20
C GLY A 85 -10.02 16.02 15.10
N ARG A 86 -9.81 15.48 13.88
CA ARG A 86 -9.27 14.13 13.62
C ARG A 86 -8.66 14.03 12.25
N LEU A 87 -7.65 13.15 12.13
CA LEU A 87 -7.07 12.79 10.86
C LEU A 87 -7.06 11.26 10.69
N ILE A 88 -7.51 10.79 9.53
CA ILE A 88 -7.46 9.37 9.14
C ILE A 88 -6.41 9.24 8.04
N LEU A 89 -5.33 8.52 8.34
CA LEU A 89 -4.17 8.34 7.48
C LEU A 89 -3.85 6.84 7.31
N PRO A 90 -4.46 6.14 6.39
CA PRO A 90 -3.88 4.91 5.88
C PRO A 90 -2.76 5.29 4.90
N GLY A 91 -1.51 4.93 5.21
CA GLY A 91 -0.38 5.40 4.41
C GLY A 91 1.00 4.99 4.91
N SER A 92 1.99 5.85 4.75
CA SER A 92 3.36 5.57 5.22
C SER A 92 3.59 6.01 6.65
N SER A 93 4.46 5.30 7.37
CA SER A 93 4.90 5.69 8.71
C SER A 93 5.63 7.03 8.71
N SER A 94 6.35 7.36 7.64
CA SER A 94 7.01 8.67 7.50
C SER A 94 6.00 9.81 7.39
N THR A 95 4.88 9.63 6.68
CA THR A 95 3.80 10.61 6.62
C THR A 95 3.12 10.78 7.98
N ALA A 96 2.89 9.69 8.70
CA ALA A 96 2.33 9.74 10.04
C ALA A 96 3.24 10.52 11.00
N ALA A 97 4.54 10.25 10.98
CA ALA A 97 5.53 10.98 11.77
C ALA A 97 5.57 12.48 11.41
N LEU A 98 5.51 12.79 10.11
CA LEU A 98 5.47 14.17 9.63
C LEU A 98 4.22 14.90 10.15
N PHE A 99 3.04 14.32 10.04
CA PHE A 99 1.80 14.94 10.51
C PHE A 99 1.77 15.11 12.02
N SER A 100 2.27 14.12 12.76
CA SER A 100 2.43 14.22 14.21
C SER A 100 3.42 15.33 14.63
N SER A 101 4.44 15.60 13.81
CA SER A 101 5.37 16.71 14.07
C SER A 101 4.74 18.09 13.84
N TRP A 102 3.75 18.19 12.96
CA TRP A 102 3.04 19.45 12.70
C TRP A 102 1.98 19.76 13.75
N ARG A 103 1.34 18.71 14.27
CA ARG A 103 0.30 18.85 15.29
C ARG A 103 0.26 17.61 16.21
N PRO A 104 1.07 17.61 17.28
CA PRO A 104 1.23 16.44 18.16
C PRO A 104 -0.04 16.05 18.95
N ASP A 105 -0.93 17.01 19.18
CA ASP A 105 -2.19 16.84 19.93
C ASP A 105 -3.35 16.33 19.07
N LEU A 106 -3.20 16.31 17.73
CA LEU A 106 -4.27 15.87 16.83
C LEU A 106 -4.46 14.34 16.91
N PRO A 107 -5.67 13.86 17.21
CA PRO A 107 -5.98 12.44 17.11
C PRO A 107 -5.76 11.93 15.69
N LEU A 108 -4.65 11.20 15.52
CA LEU A 108 -4.23 10.60 14.25
C LEU A 108 -4.56 9.11 14.25
N LEU A 109 -5.51 8.69 13.41
CA LEU A 109 -5.80 7.28 13.12
C LEU A 109 -4.95 6.86 11.93
N ALA A 110 -3.73 6.41 12.21
CA ALA A 110 -2.76 6.01 11.20
C ALA A 110 -2.69 4.49 11.09
N GLU A 111 -2.95 3.97 9.89
CA GLU A 111 -2.66 2.59 9.53
C GLU A 111 -1.49 2.61 8.54
N THR A 112 -0.30 2.30 9.02
CA THR A 112 0.92 2.44 8.23
C THR A 112 1.44 1.10 7.73
N SER A 113 2.29 1.15 6.69
CA SER A 113 2.94 -0.02 6.12
C SER A 113 3.83 -0.72 7.14
N GLY A 114 3.94 -2.05 7.02
CA GLY A 114 4.82 -2.89 7.82
C GLY A 114 5.67 -3.83 6.96
N LYS A 115 6.45 -4.69 7.62
CA LYS A 115 7.17 -5.81 7.02
C LYS A 115 6.42 -7.10 7.36
N ASN A 116 5.41 -7.44 6.54
CA ASN A 116 4.61 -8.63 6.78
C ASN A 116 5.41 -9.88 6.46
N ALA A 117 5.29 -10.87 7.31
CA ALA A 117 5.98 -12.15 7.17
C ALA A 117 4.98 -13.31 7.04
N ILE A 118 5.36 -14.32 6.24
CA ILE A 118 4.74 -15.63 6.25
C ILE A 118 5.74 -16.60 6.87
N VAL A 119 5.32 -17.29 7.94
CA VAL A 119 6.12 -18.32 8.63
C VAL A 119 5.70 -19.68 8.08
N VAL A 120 6.65 -20.42 7.51
CA VAL A 120 6.42 -21.77 6.99
C VAL A 120 7.14 -22.79 7.89
N THR A 121 6.34 -23.59 8.57
CA THR A 121 6.83 -24.63 9.51
C THR A 121 6.93 -26.00 8.83
N PRO A 122 7.65 -26.98 9.40
CA PRO A 122 7.76 -28.32 8.83
C PRO A 122 6.43 -29.07 8.68
N SER A 123 5.41 -28.69 9.42
CA SER A 123 4.05 -29.28 9.36
C SER A 123 3.16 -28.63 8.28
N ALA A 124 3.64 -27.59 7.60
CA ALA A 124 2.88 -26.94 6.55
C ALA A 124 2.75 -27.82 5.29
N ASP A 125 1.63 -27.66 4.59
CA ASP A 125 1.54 -28.09 3.19
C ASP A 125 2.42 -27.18 2.35
N LEU A 126 3.51 -27.71 1.82
CA LEU A 126 4.52 -26.91 1.11
C LEU A 126 4.00 -26.38 -0.21
N ASP A 127 3.11 -27.11 -0.90
CA ASP A 127 2.56 -26.68 -2.19
C ASP A 127 1.61 -25.49 -1.97
N LEU A 128 0.79 -25.55 -0.93
CA LEU A 128 -0.08 -24.43 -0.52
C LEU A 128 0.75 -23.24 -0.04
N ALA A 129 1.78 -23.48 0.77
CA ALA A 129 2.65 -22.42 1.32
C ALA A 129 3.38 -21.64 0.22
N VAL A 130 3.87 -22.31 -0.83
CA VAL A 130 4.45 -21.64 -2.01
C VAL A 130 3.41 -20.78 -2.71
N GLY A 131 2.23 -21.34 -2.98
CA GLY A 131 1.14 -20.60 -3.65
C GLY A 131 0.71 -19.34 -2.87
N ASP A 132 0.56 -19.46 -1.56
CA ASP A 132 0.16 -18.35 -0.69
C ASP A 132 1.26 -17.30 -0.55
N LEU A 133 2.52 -17.72 -0.43
CA LEU A 133 3.66 -16.81 -0.37
C LEU A 133 3.76 -15.99 -1.66
N VAL A 134 3.69 -16.63 -2.83
CA VAL A 134 3.76 -15.97 -4.13
C VAL A 134 2.57 -15.02 -4.34
N ARG A 135 1.35 -15.47 -4.03
CA ARG A 135 0.15 -14.64 -4.14
C ARG A 135 0.20 -13.42 -3.22
N SER A 136 0.65 -13.61 -1.98
CA SER A 136 0.77 -12.52 -1.01
C SER A 136 1.85 -11.53 -1.39
N ALA A 137 3.03 -12.01 -1.79
CA ALA A 137 4.17 -11.15 -2.10
C ALA A 137 4.00 -10.35 -3.40
N PHE A 138 3.48 -10.99 -4.45
CA PHE A 138 3.48 -10.41 -5.80
C PHE A 138 2.11 -9.99 -6.31
N GLY A 139 1.01 -10.37 -5.65
CA GLY A 139 -0.32 -9.86 -5.97
C GLY A 139 -0.34 -8.33 -5.87
N HIS A 140 -0.97 -7.67 -6.87
CA HIS A 140 -0.98 -6.19 -6.98
C HIS A 140 0.43 -5.58 -7.08
N ALA A 141 1.39 -6.31 -7.66
CA ALA A 141 2.81 -5.94 -7.74
C ALA A 141 3.45 -5.66 -6.36
N GLY A 142 3.00 -6.37 -5.30
CA GLY A 142 3.47 -6.14 -3.93
C GLY A 142 3.01 -4.83 -3.28
N GLN A 143 2.16 -4.05 -3.95
CA GLN A 143 1.74 -2.71 -3.53
C GLN A 143 0.54 -2.74 -2.58
N LYS A 144 0.52 -3.67 -1.62
CA LYS A 144 -0.49 -3.77 -0.57
C LYS A 144 0.15 -3.62 0.81
N CYS A 145 -0.55 -2.98 1.74
CA CYS A 145 -0.13 -2.92 3.14
C CYS A 145 0.01 -4.31 3.78
N SER A 146 -0.73 -5.32 3.26
CA SER A 146 -0.72 -6.72 3.69
C SER A 146 0.18 -7.63 2.85
N ALA A 147 0.91 -7.13 1.84
CA ALA A 147 1.78 -7.96 1.03
C ALA A 147 2.92 -8.55 1.88
N ALA A 148 3.16 -9.86 1.76
CA ALA A 148 4.31 -10.47 2.40
C ALA A 148 5.61 -9.96 1.77
N SER A 149 6.52 -9.49 2.59
CA SER A 149 7.86 -9.05 2.18
C SER A 149 8.96 -9.95 2.73
N LEU A 150 8.60 -10.91 3.57
CA LEU A 150 9.52 -11.84 4.21
C LEU A 150 8.88 -13.22 4.32
N GLY A 151 9.57 -14.25 3.85
CA GLY A 151 9.26 -15.66 4.11
C GLY A 151 10.21 -16.22 5.16
N ILE A 152 9.70 -16.63 6.31
CA ILE A 152 10.49 -17.24 7.39
C ILE A 152 10.32 -18.76 7.32
N LEU A 153 11.36 -19.45 6.86
CA LEU A 153 11.34 -20.89 6.68
C LEU A 153 11.94 -21.57 7.94
N VAL A 154 11.15 -22.39 8.64
CA VAL A 154 11.54 -22.98 9.92
C VAL A 154 11.99 -24.42 9.73
N GLY A 155 13.08 -24.79 10.41
CA GLY A 155 13.57 -26.16 10.48
C GLY A 155 13.90 -26.78 9.11
N SER A 156 13.37 -27.97 8.81
CA SER A 156 13.63 -28.66 7.54
C SER A 156 13.14 -27.96 6.29
N VAL A 157 12.22 -27.01 6.41
CA VAL A 157 11.76 -26.21 5.27
C VAL A 157 12.87 -25.29 4.77
N ALA A 158 13.68 -24.73 5.67
CA ALA A 158 14.77 -23.82 5.32
C ALA A 158 15.82 -24.45 4.39
N THR A 159 16.00 -25.78 4.48
CA THR A 159 16.95 -26.55 3.65
C THR A 159 16.27 -27.38 2.56
N SER A 160 14.95 -27.21 2.36
CA SER A 160 14.18 -28.01 1.41
C SER A 160 14.43 -27.55 -0.03
N GLU A 161 15.16 -28.37 -0.80
CA GLU A 161 15.35 -28.13 -2.24
C GLU A 161 14.04 -28.26 -3.02
N ARG A 162 13.08 -29.06 -2.55
CA ARG A 162 11.73 -29.13 -3.14
C ARG A 162 11.04 -27.76 -3.01
N PHE A 163 10.99 -27.18 -1.82
CA PHE A 163 10.37 -25.89 -1.57
C PHE A 163 11.00 -24.79 -2.42
N ARG A 164 12.34 -24.74 -2.47
CA ARG A 164 13.08 -23.76 -3.27
C ARG A 164 12.75 -23.84 -4.75
N ARG A 165 12.78 -25.05 -5.34
CA ARG A 165 12.43 -25.25 -6.77
C ARG A 165 11.00 -24.82 -7.05
N GLN A 166 10.05 -25.28 -6.24
CA GLN A 166 8.65 -24.90 -6.39
C GLN A 166 8.43 -23.38 -6.29
N LEU A 167 9.12 -22.70 -5.36
CA LEU A 167 9.05 -21.25 -5.23
C LEU A 167 9.61 -20.55 -6.48
N VAL A 168 10.76 -20.98 -6.98
CA VAL A 168 11.36 -20.44 -8.21
C VAL A 168 10.40 -20.61 -9.40
N ASP A 169 9.89 -21.81 -9.59
CA ASP A 169 8.97 -22.13 -10.69
C ASP A 169 7.68 -21.28 -10.60
N ALA A 170 7.08 -21.18 -9.42
CA ALA A 170 5.89 -20.40 -9.19
C ALA A 170 6.10 -18.90 -9.47
N VAL A 171 7.24 -18.36 -9.03
CA VAL A 171 7.60 -16.95 -9.27
C VAL A 171 7.84 -16.68 -10.76
N GLN A 172 8.55 -17.57 -11.45
CA GLN A 172 8.89 -17.42 -12.86
C GLN A 172 7.69 -17.60 -13.80
N THR A 173 6.63 -18.29 -13.35
CA THR A 173 5.38 -18.43 -14.14
C THR A 173 4.50 -17.17 -14.08
N LEU A 174 4.79 -16.22 -13.19
CA LEU A 174 4.03 -14.98 -13.10
C LEU A 174 4.24 -14.13 -14.34
N ARG A 175 3.15 -13.89 -15.07
CA ARG A 175 3.16 -13.03 -16.24
C ARG A 175 3.12 -11.56 -15.83
N VAL A 176 4.15 -10.82 -16.17
CA VAL A 176 4.24 -9.37 -15.96
C VAL A 176 3.79 -8.64 -17.23
N GLY A 177 2.99 -7.59 -17.08
CA GLY A 177 2.53 -6.84 -18.25
C GLY A 177 1.47 -5.79 -17.95
N SER A 178 0.80 -5.36 -19.03
CA SER A 178 -0.28 -4.38 -18.93
C SER A 178 -1.48 -4.93 -18.16
N PRO A 179 -2.11 -4.14 -17.28
CA PRO A 179 -3.35 -4.53 -16.61
C PRO A 179 -4.55 -4.68 -17.57
N MET A 180 -4.41 -4.24 -18.82
CA MET A 180 -5.43 -4.43 -19.86
C MET A 180 -5.40 -5.85 -20.47
N ASP A 181 -4.33 -6.62 -20.27
CA ASP A 181 -4.29 -8.03 -20.64
C ASP A 181 -4.78 -8.88 -19.44
N PRO A 182 -5.91 -9.58 -19.56
CA PRO A 182 -6.46 -10.40 -18.48
C PRO A 182 -5.55 -11.56 -18.04
N ARG A 183 -4.51 -11.87 -18.79
CA ARG A 183 -3.52 -12.90 -18.47
C ARG A 183 -2.39 -12.35 -17.57
N THR A 184 -2.32 -11.04 -17.36
CA THR A 184 -1.30 -10.41 -16.51
C THR A 184 -1.54 -10.75 -15.04
N HIS A 185 -0.52 -11.26 -14.36
CA HIS A 185 -0.53 -11.54 -12.93
C HIS A 185 0.08 -10.37 -12.14
N VAL A 186 1.10 -9.73 -12.69
CA VAL A 186 1.83 -8.63 -12.04
C VAL A 186 1.83 -7.42 -12.99
N GLY A 187 1.15 -6.37 -12.57
CA GLY A 187 1.09 -5.10 -13.31
C GLY A 187 2.26 -4.18 -13.00
N PRO A 188 2.23 -2.94 -13.53
CA PRO A 188 3.24 -1.94 -13.24
C PRO A 188 3.17 -1.45 -11.79
N ILE A 189 4.30 -1.01 -11.26
CA ILE A 189 4.33 -0.18 -10.05
C ILE A 189 3.84 1.23 -10.39
N ILE A 190 3.31 1.92 -9.36
CA ILE A 190 2.61 3.20 -9.55
C ILE A 190 3.51 4.32 -10.10
N GLU A 191 4.78 4.30 -9.74
CA GLU A 191 5.81 5.24 -10.21
C GLU A 191 7.07 4.45 -10.58
N PRO A 192 7.97 5.01 -11.40
CA PRO A 192 9.26 4.38 -11.69
C PRO A 192 10.01 4.04 -10.40
N ALA A 193 10.64 2.88 -10.37
CA ALA A 193 11.43 2.47 -9.21
C ALA A 193 12.57 3.46 -8.95
N GLN A 194 12.65 3.98 -7.75
CA GLN A 194 13.68 4.91 -7.32
C GLN A 194 14.02 4.74 -5.82
N GLY A 195 15.14 5.34 -5.41
CA GLY A 195 15.57 5.33 -4.01
C GLY A 195 15.66 3.91 -3.44
N ARG A 196 15.01 3.68 -2.31
CA ARG A 196 15.02 2.39 -1.60
C ARG A 196 14.46 1.23 -2.41
N LEU A 197 13.42 1.48 -3.22
CA LEU A 197 12.82 0.43 -4.05
C LEU A 197 13.79 0.01 -5.15
N LEU A 198 14.40 0.96 -5.85
CA LEU A 198 15.40 0.65 -6.89
C LEU A 198 16.59 -0.10 -6.29
N ALA A 199 17.12 0.37 -5.17
CA ALA A 199 18.19 -0.35 -4.46
C ALA A 199 17.78 -1.77 -4.08
N ALA A 200 16.55 -1.95 -3.59
CA ALA A 200 16.04 -3.29 -3.27
C ALA A 200 15.89 -4.20 -4.49
N LEU A 201 15.68 -3.65 -5.67
CA LEU A 201 15.55 -4.42 -6.92
C LEU A 201 16.88 -4.69 -7.63
N THR A 202 17.96 -3.96 -7.28
CA THR A 202 19.20 -4.01 -8.04
C THR A 202 20.44 -4.32 -7.21
N THR A 203 20.35 -4.26 -5.89
CA THR A 203 21.51 -4.38 -4.99
C THR A 203 21.25 -5.44 -3.91
N LEU A 204 22.26 -6.23 -3.63
CA LEU A 204 22.26 -7.20 -2.53
C LEU A 204 23.06 -6.64 -1.35
N GLY A 205 22.59 -6.93 -0.14
CA GLY A 205 23.37 -6.72 1.08
C GLY A 205 24.44 -7.79 1.31
N GLU A 206 25.21 -7.61 2.35
CA GLU A 206 26.21 -8.61 2.76
C GLU A 206 25.52 -9.93 3.16
N GLY A 207 25.97 -11.05 2.59
CA GLY A 207 25.38 -12.37 2.84
C GLY A 207 24.13 -12.69 2.00
N GLU A 208 23.55 -11.70 1.34
CA GLU A 208 22.38 -11.93 0.48
C GLU A 208 22.77 -12.51 -0.89
N SER A 209 21.85 -13.26 -1.47
CA SER A 209 21.94 -13.72 -2.88
C SER A 209 20.56 -13.77 -3.52
N TRP A 210 20.52 -13.67 -4.85
CA TRP A 210 19.29 -13.85 -5.59
C TRP A 210 18.93 -15.35 -5.73
N LEU A 211 17.76 -15.71 -5.27
CA LEU A 211 17.11 -16.96 -5.66
C LEU A 211 16.40 -16.78 -7.00
N VAL A 212 15.74 -15.63 -7.18
CA VAL A 212 15.21 -15.14 -8.47
C VAL A 212 15.59 -13.68 -8.59
N GLU A 213 16.40 -13.35 -9.58
CA GLU A 213 16.83 -11.97 -9.82
C GLU A 213 15.73 -11.17 -10.52
N PRO A 214 15.30 -10.03 -9.97
CA PRO A 214 14.33 -9.17 -10.65
C PRO A 214 14.97 -8.43 -11.82
N ARG A 215 14.18 -8.18 -12.87
CA ARG A 215 14.62 -7.47 -14.07
C ARG A 215 13.64 -6.37 -14.42
N GLN A 216 14.16 -5.22 -14.83
CA GLN A 216 13.37 -4.18 -15.44
C GLN A 216 12.93 -4.62 -16.83
N LEU A 217 11.64 -4.50 -17.14
CA LEU A 217 11.04 -5.01 -18.39
C LEU A 217 10.55 -3.89 -19.32
N ASP A 218 10.59 -2.64 -18.87
CA ASP A 218 10.23 -1.46 -19.66
C ASP A 218 11.27 -0.35 -19.52
N ALA A 219 11.27 0.59 -20.45
CA ALA A 219 12.17 1.74 -20.42
C ALA A 219 11.79 2.79 -19.34
N GLU A 220 10.53 2.73 -18.87
CA GLU A 220 9.99 3.68 -17.90
C GLU A 220 10.32 3.31 -16.44
N GLY A 221 10.82 2.09 -16.19
CA GLY A 221 11.16 1.62 -14.85
C GLY A 221 9.94 1.27 -13.99
N ARG A 222 8.80 0.99 -14.61
CA ARG A 222 7.55 0.62 -13.94
C ARG A 222 7.24 -0.87 -13.99
N LEU A 223 7.70 -1.59 -15.01
CA LEU A 223 7.51 -3.02 -15.12
C LEU A 223 8.77 -3.75 -14.66
N TRP A 224 8.63 -4.56 -13.62
CA TRP A 224 9.70 -5.37 -13.07
C TRP A 224 9.23 -6.82 -12.93
N SER A 225 10.10 -7.75 -13.29
CA SER A 225 9.84 -9.15 -12.94
C SER A 225 9.94 -9.33 -11.42
N PRO A 226 9.16 -10.27 -10.85
CA PRO A 226 9.30 -10.63 -9.44
C PRO A 226 10.71 -11.07 -9.08
N GLY A 227 11.17 -10.67 -7.90
CA GLY A 227 12.47 -11.05 -7.37
C GLY A 227 12.37 -11.71 -6.00
N VAL A 228 13.24 -12.67 -5.74
CA VAL A 228 13.37 -13.32 -4.43
C VAL A 228 14.84 -13.36 -4.04
N ARG A 229 15.15 -12.82 -2.86
CA ARG A 229 16.49 -12.93 -2.26
C ARG A 229 16.45 -13.84 -1.06
N ILE A 230 17.60 -14.41 -0.73
CA ILE A 230 17.85 -15.24 0.44
C ILE A 230 19.06 -14.74 1.19
N GLY A 231 19.19 -15.13 2.46
CA GLY A 231 20.29 -14.65 3.32
C GLY A 231 20.01 -13.31 3.99
N VAL A 232 18.74 -12.90 4.02
CA VAL A 232 18.28 -11.63 4.64
C VAL A 232 18.11 -11.76 6.15
#